data_b227045d5d66aaefb6378ddd007ec7f0
#
_entry.id   b227045d5d66aaefb6378ddd007ec7f0
#
_cell.length_a   1.000
_cell.length_b   1.000
_cell.length_c   1.000
_cell.angle_alpha   90.00
_cell.angle_beta   90.00
_cell.angle_gamma   90.00
#
_symmetry.space_group_name_H-M   'P 1'
#
loop_
_entity.id
_entity.type
_entity.pdbx_description
1 polymer ?
#
loop_
_entity_poly.entity_id
_entity_poly.type
_entity_poly.pdbx_seq_one_letter_code
_entity_poly.pdbx_strand_id
1 'polypeptide(L)'
;MVAVTSNFISIGELSRLSGVSPHTLRFYESEGILKPVGRGANGHRRYHNDDVLWLEFVLRLKKTGMPLAEIRQYATLRAQGEKTLQPRVTMLELHRERLAAKIEELSTCAQVLDNKIRAYRKMIAKPQAPTRKAAK
;
A
#
# COMPACT_ATOMS: atom_id res chain seq x y z
N MET A 1 -2.04 33.55 21.47
CA MET A 1 -0.80 32.96 21.13
C MET A 1 -0.99 31.55 20.65
N VAL A 2 -0.34 31.21 19.62
CA VAL A 2 -0.51 29.91 19.03
C VAL A 2 0.25 28.89 19.87
N ALA A 3 -0.43 27.82 20.20
CA ALA A 3 0.23 26.74 20.88
C ALA A 3 1.28 26.17 19.95
N VAL A 4 2.47 26.00 20.47
CA VAL A 4 3.53 25.40 19.67
C VAL A 4 3.20 23.95 19.54
N THR A 5 2.88 23.54 18.31
CA THR A 5 2.64 22.14 18.06
C THR A 5 3.97 21.43 17.96
N SER A 6 4.16 20.43 18.77
CA SER A 6 5.38 19.65 18.69
C SER A 6 5.47 19.00 17.32
N ASN A 7 6.66 19.06 16.72
CA ASN A 7 6.91 18.36 15.46
C ASN A 7 7.17 16.88 15.70
N PHE A 8 7.15 16.46 16.96
CA PHE A 8 7.50 15.10 17.34
C PHE A 8 6.34 14.43 18.05
N ILE A 9 6.17 13.14 17.79
CA ILE A 9 5.10 12.37 18.37
C ILE A 9 5.67 11.04 18.89
N SER A 10 4.92 10.44 19.82
CA SER A 10 5.29 9.14 20.36
C SER A 10 4.94 8.02 19.37
N ILE A 11 5.45 6.82 19.65
CA ILE A 11 5.10 5.67 18.85
C ILE A 11 3.61 5.38 18.92
N GLY A 12 2.99 5.58 20.09
CA GLY A 12 1.55 5.39 20.24
C GLY A 12 0.75 6.34 19.37
N GLU A 13 1.16 7.60 19.34
CA GLU A 13 0.51 8.60 18.51
C GLU A 13 0.70 8.30 17.05
N LEU A 14 1.92 7.92 16.66
CA LEU A 14 2.22 7.57 15.28
C LEU A 14 1.39 6.37 14.85
N SER A 15 1.27 5.37 15.72
CA SER A 15 0.45 4.20 15.46
C SER A 15 -1.01 4.60 15.23
N ARG A 16 -1.53 5.44 16.12
CA ARG A 16 -2.92 5.87 16.02
C ARG A 16 -3.19 6.63 14.73
N LEU A 17 -2.29 7.53 14.36
CA LEU A 17 -2.50 8.39 13.18
C LEU A 17 -2.27 7.65 11.88
N SER A 18 -1.33 6.71 11.84
CA SER A 18 -1.00 6.00 10.61
C SER A 18 -1.82 4.74 10.41
N GLY A 19 -2.41 4.21 11.48
CA GLY A 19 -3.10 2.93 11.41
C GLY A 19 -2.17 1.73 11.44
N VAL A 20 -0.88 1.95 11.68
CA VAL A 20 0.11 0.88 11.73
C VAL A 20 0.37 0.51 13.18
N SER A 21 0.32 -0.78 13.50
CA SER A 21 0.51 -1.21 14.89
C SER A 21 1.91 -0.88 15.38
N PRO A 22 2.08 -0.68 16.71
CA PRO A 22 3.42 -0.45 17.25
C PRO A 22 4.39 -1.57 16.91
N HIS A 23 3.90 -2.81 16.86
CA HIS A 23 4.74 -3.94 16.50
C HIS A 23 5.29 -3.77 15.08
N THR A 24 4.44 -3.41 14.14
CA THR A 24 4.86 -3.20 12.76
C THR A 24 5.77 -1.98 12.65
N LEU A 25 5.50 -0.94 13.44
CA LEU A 25 6.38 0.23 13.44
C LEU A 25 7.78 -0.13 13.88
N ARG A 26 7.90 -0.97 14.91
CA ARG A 26 9.21 -1.44 15.36
C ARG A 26 9.89 -2.29 14.30
N PHE A 27 9.12 -3.09 13.57
CA PHE A 27 9.66 -3.86 12.46
C PHE A 27 10.19 -2.93 11.37
N TYR A 28 9.43 -1.90 11.01
CA TYR A 28 9.90 -0.95 10.00
C TYR A 28 11.15 -0.23 10.48
N GLU A 29 11.23 0.03 11.77
CA GLU A 29 12.42 0.66 12.34
C GLU A 29 13.62 -0.27 12.19
N SER A 30 13.45 -1.54 12.50
CA SER A 30 14.54 -2.51 12.37
C SER A 30 14.96 -2.71 10.92
N GLU A 31 14.05 -2.47 9.98
CA GLU A 31 14.35 -2.60 8.55
C GLU A 31 14.90 -1.31 7.94
N GLY A 32 15.04 -0.25 8.71
CA GLY A 32 15.57 0.99 8.18
C GLY A 32 14.56 1.82 7.41
N ILE A 33 13.30 1.43 7.46
CA ILE A 33 12.24 2.15 6.76
C ILE A 33 11.75 3.35 7.56
N LEU A 34 11.82 3.23 8.86
CA LEU A 34 11.38 4.28 9.79
C LEU A 34 12.50 4.57 10.76
N LYS A 35 12.76 5.84 11.02
CA LYS A 35 13.82 6.23 11.96
C LYS A 35 13.26 7.13 13.03
N PRO A 36 13.46 6.80 14.30
CA PRO A 36 13.10 7.73 15.37
C PRO A 36 14.08 8.90 15.36
N VAL A 37 13.60 10.08 15.76
CA VAL A 37 14.45 11.26 15.80
C VAL A 37 15.23 11.35 17.09
N GLY A 38 14.91 10.53 18.07
CA GLY A 38 15.58 10.56 19.37
C GLY A 38 14.60 10.07 20.41
N ARG A 39 14.94 10.34 21.68
CA ARG A 39 14.07 9.95 22.78
C ARG A 39 13.60 11.19 23.52
N GLY A 40 12.36 11.15 23.97
CA GLY A 40 11.82 12.22 24.78
C GLY A 40 12.35 12.18 26.21
N ALA A 41 11.88 13.11 27.02
CA ALA A 41 12.31 13.23 28.40
C ALA A 41 12.03 11.97 29.20
N ASN A 42 10.99 11.21 28.80
CA ASN A 42 10.64 9.99 29.52
C ASN A 42 11.37 8.76 28.98
N GLY A 43 12.34 8.94 28.10
CA GLY A 43 13.12 7.84 27.56
C GLY A 43 12.46 7.12 26.40
N HIS A 44 11.24 7.48 26.03
CA HIS A 44 10.56 6.83 24.91
C HIS A 44 10.97 7.44 23.59
N ARG A 45 10.90 6.61 22.53
CA ARG A 45 11.24 7.05 21.19
C ARG A 45 10.29 8.12 20.71
N ARG A 46 10.82 9.06 19.95
CA ARG A 46 10.03 10.10 19.31
C ARG A 46 10.21 10.00 17.82
N TYR A 47 9.17 10.34 17.10
CA TYR A 47 9.15 10.33 15.64
C TYR A 47 8.72 11.68 15.15
N HIS A 48 9.12 12.00 13.92
CA HIS A 48 8.68 13.24 13.29
C HIS A 48 7.23 13.07 12.87
N ASN A 49 6.40 14.11 13.04
CA ASN A 49 5.00 13.99 12.65
C ASN A 49 4.84 13.83 11.13
N ASP A 50 5.85 14.20 10.34
CA ASP A 50 5.82 13.93 8.89
C ASP A 50 5.87 12.43 8.59
N ASP A 51 6.27 11.62 9.55
CA ASP A 51 6.31 10.18 9.34
C ASP A 51 4.92 9.58 9.17
N VAL A 52 3.86 10.29 9.58
CA VAL A 52 2.50 9.83 9.31
C VAL A 52 2.29 9.71 7.80
N LEU A 53 2.64 10.77 7.06
CA LEU A 53 2.49 10.75 5.60
C LEU A 53 3.45 9.76 4.96
N TRP A 54 4.66 9.67 5.48
CA TRP A 54 5.63 8.70 4.97
C TRP A 54 5.11 7.27 5.12
N LEU A 55 4.53 6.96 6.27
CA LEU A 55 3.99 5.62 6.51
C LEU A 55 2.79 5.34 5.61
N GLU A 56 1.94 6.35 5.38
CA GLU A 56 0.83 6.17 4.45
C GLU A 56 1.34 5.81 3.07
N PHE A 57 2.43 6.44 2.65
CA PHE A 57 3.03 6.14 1.36
C PHE A 57 3.64 4.74 1.34
N VAL A 58 4.34 4.35 2.41
CA VAL A 58 4.90 3.01 2.53
C VAL A 58 3.80 1.96 2.41
N LEU A 59 2.68 2.18 3.09
CA LEU A 59 1.56 1.24 3.01
C LEU A 59 1.02 1.13 1.58
N ARG A 60 1.01 2.24 0.86
CA ARG A 60 0.57 2.23 -0.54
C ARG A 60 1.54 1.47 -1.42
N LEU A 61 2.84 1.66 -1.23
CA LEU A 61 3.84 0.91 -1.96
C LEU A 61 3.68 -0.58 -1.70
N LYS A 62 3.50 -0.93 -0.42
CA LYS A 62 3.33 -2.32 -0.04
C LYS A 62 2.06 -2.91 -0.65
N LYS A 63 0.97 -2.17 -0.57
CA LYS A 63 -0.32 -2.64 -1.09
C LYS A 63 -0.26 -2.88 -2.60
N THR A 64 0.53 -2.12 -3.30
CA THR A 64 0.64 -2.24 -4.75
C THR A 64 1.78 -3.17 -5.17
N GLY A 65 2.37 -3.88 -4.20
CA GLY A 65 3.27 -4.97 -4.52
C GLY A 65 4.75 -4.66 -4.54
N MET A 66 5.17 -3.48 -4.05
CA MET A 66 6.60 -3.22 -4.00
C MET A 66 7.25 -4.12 -2.96
N PRO A 67 8.28 -4.89 -3.32
CA PRO A 67 8.97 -5.74 -2.34
C PRO A 67 9.59 -4.94 -1.21
N LEU A 68 9.66 -5.55 -0.03
CA LEU A 68 10.22 -4.88 1.14
C LEU A 68 11.63 -4.37 0.89
N ALA A 69 12.45 -5.13 0.17
CA ALA A 69 13.81 -4.71 -0.14
C ALA A 69 13.83 -3.41 -0.93
N GLU A 70 12.88 -3.22 -1.85
CA GLU A 70 12.79 -1.99 -2.62
C GLU A 70 12.27 -0.84 -1.77
N ILE A 71 11.33 -1.11 -0.89
CA ILE A 71 10.85 -0.08 0.03
C ILE A 71 11.99 0.40 0.92
N ARG A 72 12.82 -0.53 1.37
CA ARG A 72 13.98 -0.20 2.18
C ARG A 72 14.96 0.68 1.38
N GLN A 73 15.19 0.32 0.12
CA GLN A 73 16.06 1.09 -0.74
C GLN A 73 15.52 2.50 -0.97
N TYR A 74 14.21 2.61 -1.19
CA TYR A 74 13.57 3.90 -1.34
C TYR A 74 13.70 4.74 -0.07
N ALA A 75 13.54 4.11 1.09
CA ALA A 75 13.68 4.80 2.37
C ALA A 75 15.10 5.35 2.54
N THR A 76 16.11 4.59 2.12
CA THR A 76 17.50 5.04 2.19
C THR A 76 17.72 6.26 1.31
N LEU A 77 17.17 6.23 0.09
CA LEU A 77 17.28 7.39 -0.81
C LEU A 77 16.57 8.60 -0.22
N ARG A 78 15.38 8.39 0.32
CA ARG A 78 14.61 9.49 0.91
C ARG A 78 15.39 10.15 2.05
N ALA A 79 16.05 9.35 2.87
CA ALA A 79 16.83 9.89 3.99
C ALA A 79 18.00 10.75 3.55
N GLN A 80 18.48 10.58 2.32
CA GLN A 80 19.57 11.36 1.78
C GLN A 80 19.13 12.72 1.24
N GLY A 81 17.83 13.00 1.21
CA GLY A 81 17.33 14.31 0.88
C GLY A 81 17.17 14.56 -0.62
N GLU A 82 17.11 15.82 -0.97
CA GLU A 82 16.72 16.21 -2.34
C GLU A 82 17.68 15.77 -3.42
N LYS A 83 18.91 15.47 -3.06
CA LYS A 83 19.87 15.00 -4.07
C LYS A 83 19.50 13.65 -4.65
N THR A 84 18.53 12.94 -4.04
CA THR A 84 18.10 11.63 -4.52
C THR A 84 16.73 11.68 -5.20
N LEU A 85 16.23 12.86 -5.53
CA LEU A 85 14.91 12.96 -6.15
C LEU A 85 14.85 12.18 -7.47
N GLN A 86 15.87 12.29 -8.31
CA GLN A 86 15.86 11.59 -9.59
C GLN A 86 15.86 10.06 -9.42
N PRO A 87 16.76 9.49 -8.61
CA PRO A 87 16.70 8.04 -8.36
C PRO A 87 15.35 7.60 -7.78
N ARG A 88 14.73 8.44 -6.93
CA ARG A 88 13.44 8.09 -6.38
C ARG A 88 12.36 8.09 -7.45
N VAL A 89 12.39 9.07 -8.35
CA VAL A 89 11.43 9.11 -9.46
C VAL A 89 11.59 7.86 -10.32
N THR A 90 12.83 7.48 -10.62
CA THR A 90 13.09 6.30 -11.44
C THR A 90 12.52 5.04 -10.79
N MET A 91 12.70 4.88 -9.48
CA MET A 91 12.13 3.74 -8.77
C MET A 91 10.61 3.73 -8.84
N LEU A 92 10.00 4.89 -8.64
CA LEU A 92 8.54 4.99 -8.65
C LEU A 92 7.98 4.77 -10.06
N GLU A 93 8.67 5.24 -11.08
CA GLU A 93 8.24 5.02 -12.46
C GLU A 93 8.26 3.53 -12.79
N LEU A 94 9.31 2.84 -12.39
CA LEU A 94 9.38 1.40 -12.63
C LEU A 94 8.28 0.66 -11.89
N HIS A 95 8.04 1.04 -10.65
CA HIS A 95 6.96 0.43 -9.88
C HIS A 95 5.61 0.71 -10.52
N ARG A 96 5.42 1.94 -11.03
CA ARG A 96 4.18 2.34 -11.69
C ARG A 96 3.93 1.49 -12.94
N GLU A 97 4.99 1.20 -13.69
CA GLU A 97 4.87 0.35 -14.87
C GLU A 97 4.45 -1.06 -14.49
N ARG A 98 5.06 -1.61 -13.45
CA ARG A 98 4.70 -2.96 -12.99
C ARG A 98 3.28 -2.99 -12.47
N LEU A 99 2.86 -1.93 -11.80
CA LEU A 99 1.50 -1.81 -11.31
C LEU A 99 0.50 -1.74 -12.46
N ALA A 100 0.83 -0.97 -13.51
CA ALA A 100 -0.04 -0.87 -14.68
C ALA A 100 -0.23 -2.22 -15.35
N ALA A 101 0.86 -3.01 -15.47
CA ALA A 101 0.77 -4.34 -16.04
C ALA A 101 -0.11 -5.25 -15.20
N LYS A 102 -0.01 -5.13 -13.87
CA LYS A 102 -0.83 -5.93 -12.97
C LYS A 102 -2.30 -5.56 -13.08
N ILE A 103 -2.59 -4.28 -13.19
CA ILE A 103 -3.96 -3.80 -13.37
C ILE A 103 -4.54 -4.37 -14.65
N GLU A 104 -3.76 -4.36 -15.73
CA GLU A 104 -4.23 -4.89 -17.00
C GLU A 104 -4.47 -6.39 -16.90
N GLU A 105 -3.58 -7.10 -16.26
CA GLU A 105 -3.74 -8.54 -16.07
C GLU A 105 -5.02 -8.85 -15.29
N LEU A 106 -5.25 -8.13 -14.19
CA LEU A 106 -6.44 -8.34 -13.39
C LEU A 106 -7.70 -7.93 -14.13
N SER A 107 -7.61 -6.88 -14.94
CA SER A 107 -8.73 -6.44 -15.75
C SER A 107 -9.14 -7.52 -16.75
N THR A 108 -8.15 -8.18 -17.34
CA THR A 108 -8.42 -9.29 -18.26
C THR A 108 -9.12 -10.43 -17.53
N CYS A 109 -8.66 -10.75 -16.33
CA CYS A 109 -9.31 -11.78 -15.54
C CYS A 109 -10.75 -11.41 -15.21
N ALA A 110 -11.00 -10.15 -14.87
CA ALA A 110 -12.35 -9.68 -14.57
C ALA A 110 -13.25 -9.83 -15.80
N GLN A 111 -12.68 -9.55 -17.00
CA GLN A 111 -13.43 -9.68 -18.23
C GLN A 111 -13.85 -11.14 -18.48
N VAL A 112 -12.94 -12.07 -18.19
CA VAL A 112 -13.26 -13.50 -18.33
C VAL A 112 -14.41 -13.88 -17.40
N LEU A 113 -14.38 -13.38 -16.16
CA LEU A 113 -15.46 -13.64 -15.22
C LEU A 113 -16.78 -13.03 -15.72
N ASP A 114 -16.73 -11.80 -16.23
CA ASP A 114 -17.92 -11.15 -16.76
C ASP A 114 -18.53 -11.96 -17.89
N ASN A 115 -17.68 -12.49 -18.77
CA ASN A 115 -18.15 -13.30 -19.89
C ASN A 115 -18.86 -14.56 -19.39
N LYS A 116 -18.30 -15.19 -18.37
CA LYS A 116 -18.88 -16.41 -17.82
C LYS A 116 -20.22 -16.10 -17.13
N ILE A 117 -20.25 -15.02 -16.38
CA ILE A 117 -21.49 -14.59 -15.72
C ILE A 117 -22.57 -14.33 -16.75
N ARG A 118 -22.21 -13.63 -17.82
CA ARG A 118 -23.17 -13.31 -18.87
C ARG A 118 -23.71 -14.57 -19.52
N ALA A 119 -22.81 -15.54 -19.77
CA ALA A 119 -23.21 -16.79 -20.38
C ALA A 119 -24.19 -17.54 -19.48
N TYR A 120 -23.89 -17.63 -18.17
CA TYR A 120 -24.79 -18.33 -17.25
C TYR A 120 -26.14 -17.61 -17.11
N ARG A 121 -26.13 -16.29 -17.10
CA ARG A 121 -27.38 -15.55 -17.01
C ARG A 121 -28.28 -15.78 -18.21
N LYS A 122 -27.70 -15.93 -19.39
CA LYS A 122 -28.47 -16.29 -20.57
C LYS A 122 -29.09 -17.67 -20.41
N MET A 123 -28.34 -18.60 -19.86
CA MET A 123 -28.87 -19.94 -19.65
C MET A 123 -29.99 -19.94 -18.63
N ILE A 124 -29.86 -19.15 -17.58
CA ILE A 124 -30.89 -19.06 -16.56
C ILE A 124 -32.17 -18.44 -17.12
N ALA A 125 -32.03 -17.40 -17.92
CA ALA A 125 -33.17 -16.69 -18.47
C ALA A 125 -33.88 -17.45 -19.59
N LYS A 126 -33.17 -18.39 -20.18
CA LYS A 126 -33.73 -19.11 -21.31
C LYS A 126 -34.86 -20.03 -20.84
N PRO A 127 -36.03 -19.98 -21.48
CA PRO A 127 -37.11 -20.90 -21.07
C PRO A 127 -36.67 -22.33 -21.33
N GLN A 128 -37.02 -23.18 -20.41
CA GLN A 128 -36.73 -24.57 -20.59
C GLN A 128 -37.47 -25.12 -21.77
N ALA A 129 -36.79 -25.84 -22.58
CA ALA A 129 -37.45 -26.50 -23.66
C ALA A 129 -38.34 -27.55 -23.08
N PRO A 130 -39.61 -27.52 -23.40
CA PRO A 130 -40.49 -28.51 -22.84
C PRO A 130 -40.17 -29.81 -23.42
N THR A 131 -40.16 -30.66 -22.77
CA THR A 131 -40.14 -31.93 -23.21
C THR A 131 -39.29 -32.37 -24.19
N ARG A 132 -38.85 -31.64 -24.92
CA ARG A 132 -38.12 -32.17 -25.84
C ARG A 132 -37.27 -33.13 -25.28
N LYS A 133 -36.92 -32.87 -24.26
CA LYS A 133 -36.15 -33.72 -23.71
C LYS A 133 -36.84 -34.82 -23.29
N ALA A 134 -37.86 -34.62 -23.06
CA ALA A 134 -38.53 -35.68 -22.52
C ALA A 134 -38.76 -36.65 -23.59
N ALA A 135 -38.86 -36.21 -24.56
CA ALA A 135 -39.17 -37.06 -25.51
C ALA A 135 -38.19 -38.02 -25.71
N LYS A 136 -38.20 -38.31 -25.49
CA LYS A 136 -37.64 -39.11 -25.82
C LYS A 136 -37.06 -39.64 -25.42
#